data_2e1962bf0f33d2c823c6dbb75c5953dd
#
_entry.id   2e1962bf0f33d2c823c6dbb75c5953dd
#
_cell.length_a   1.000
_cell.length_b   1.000
_cell.length_c   1.000
_cell.angle_alpha   90.00
_cell.angle_beta   90.00
_cell.angle_gamma   90.00
#
_symmetry.space_group_name_H-M   'P 1'
#
loop_
_entity.id
_entity.type
_entity.pdbx_description
1 polymer ?
#
loop_
_entity_poly.entity_id
_entity_poly.type
_entity_poly.pdbx_seq_one_letter_code
_entity_poly.pdbx_strand_id
1 'polypeptide(L)'
;IARAVARMRSQFADIPIEVEVESIPELEQAIAAGADIVLLDNFPIDTLRDAVRATGGRAKLEASGGFELDAIRAVAETGIDFISVGALTKHLTAIDFSMRFGSRGDSLESE
;
A
#
# COMPACT_ATOMS: atom_id res chain seq x y z
N ILE A 1 14.69 6.69 -7.32
CA ILE A 1 13.84 6.73 -6.13
C ILE A 1 14.51 7.49 -4.99
N ALA A 2 15.77 7.17 -4.71
CA ALA A 2 16.43 7.79 -3.57
C ALA A 2 16.50 9.30 -3.69
N ARG A 3 16.80 9.77 -4.89
CA ARG A 3 16.94 11.21 -5.10
C ARG A 3 15.60 11.92 -4.95
N ALA A 4 14.53 11.30 -5.46
CA ALA A 4 13.22 11.91 -5.35
C ALA A 4 12.77 11.97 -3.89
N VAL A 5 13.00 10.90 -3.13
CA VAL A 5 12.62 10.89 -1.72
C VAL A 5 13.43 11.94 -0.96
N ALA A 6 14.72 12.04 -1.23
CA ALA A 6 15.56 13.02 -0.53
C ALA A 6 15.08 14.43 -0.82
N ARG A 7 14.71 14.71 -2.07
CA ARG A 7 14.21 16.03 -2.43
C ARG A 7 12.91 16.34 -1.69
N MET A 8 11.99 15.38 -1.66
CA MET A 8 10.74 15.60 -0.95
C MET A 8 10.96 15.81 0.53
N ARG A 9 11.87 15.03 1.11
CA ARG A 9 12.12 15.12 2.54
C ARG A 9 12.72 16.47 2.91
N SER A 10 13.54 17.03 2.03
CA SER A 10 14.13 18.32 2.32
C SER A 10 13.11 19.47 2.27
N GLN A 11 12.05 19.29 1.47
CA GLN A 11 11.02 20.32 1.34
C GLN A 11 9.87 20.12 2.29
N PHE A 12 9.58 18.86 2.65
CA PHE A 12 8.38 18.53 3.42
C PHE A 12 8.78 17.53 4.50
N ALA A 13 9.54 18.00 5.49
CA ALA A 13 10.13 17.12 6.48
C ALA A 13 9.10 16.36 7.30
N ASP A 14 7.96 16.97 7.55
CA ASP A 14 6.95 16.38 8.42
C ASP A 14 5.81 15.68 7.68
N ILE A 15 5.89 15.60 6.35
CA ILE A 15 4.82 15.02 5.55
C ILE A 15 5.23 13.60 5.16
N PRO A 16 4.32 12.61 5.33
CA PRO A 16 4.65 11.24 4.91
C PRO A 16 4.90 11.19 3.41
N ILE A 17 5.91 10.42 3.03
CA ILE A 17 6.28 10.26 1.63
C ILE A 17 5.86 8.89 1.18
N GLU A 18 5.05 8.85 0.12
CA GLU A 18 4.61 7.62 -0.50
C GLU A 18 5.30 7.45 -1.84
N VAL A 19 5.81 6.24 -2.10
CA VAL A 19 6.50 5.92 -3.35
C VAL A 19 5.78 4.74 -3.98
N GLU A 20 5.47 4.88 -5.26
CA GLU A 20 4.85 3.79 -6.02
C GLU A 20 5.94 2.96 -6.67
N VAL A 21 5.86 1.63 -6.55
CA VAL A 21 6.83 0.73 -7.12
C VAL A 21 6.13 -0.40 -7.86
N GLU A 22 6.85 -1.03 -8.78
CA GLU A 22 6.30 -2.11 -9.59
C GLU A 22 7.08 -3.40 -9.45
N SER A 23 8.09 -3.44 -8.60
CA SER A 23 8.91 -4.62 -8.42
C SER A 23 9.52 -4.64 -7.03
N ILE A 24 10.01 -5.81 -6.63
CA ILE A 24 10.68 -5.95 -5.35
C ILE A 24 11.97 -5.13 -5.29
N PRO A 25 12.82 -5.12 -6.32
CA PRO A 25 14.01 -4.24 -6.25
C PRO A 25 13.66 -2.78 -6.04
N GLU A 26 12.59 -2.30 -6.68
CA GLU A 26 12.17 -0.91 -6.47
C GLU A 26 11.66 -0.70 -5.05
N LEU A 27 10.96 -1.70 -4.51
CA LEU A 27 10.51 -1.64 -3.13
C LEU A 27 11.70 -1.46 -2.18
N GLU A 28 12.75 -2.23 -2.41
CA GLU A 28 13.91 -2.14 -1.53
C GLU A 28 14.60 -0.80 -1.66
N GLN A 29 14.62 -0.23 -2.87
CA GLN A 29 15.16 1.12 -3.05
C GLN A 29 14.32 2.15 -2.29
N ALA A 30 13.01 2.01 -2.35
CA ALA A 30 12.12 2.95 -1.67
C ALA A 30 12.30 2.88 -0.15
N ILE A 31 12.43 1.67 0.38
CA ILE A 31 12.63 1.51 1.81
C ILE A 31 13.99 2.07 2.22
N ALA A 32 15.02 1.77 1.45
CA ALA A 32 16.35 2.27 1.76
C ALA A 32 16.40 3.79 1.71
N ALA A 33 15.60 4.39 0.85
CA ALA A 33 15.54 5.83 0.73
C ALA A 33 14.73 6.51 1.83
N GLY A 34 14.00 5.74 2.64
CA GLY A 34 13.26 6.29 3.75
C GLY A 34 11.82 6.62 3.46
N ALA A 35 11.21 5.98 2.46
CA ALA A 35 9.79 6.18 2.20
C ALA A 35 8.98 5.73 3.40
N ASP A 36 7.91 6.45 3.69
CA ASP A 36 7.03 6.10 4.79
C ASP A 36 5.99 5.07 4.37
N ILE A 37 5.51 5.19 3.14
CA ILE A 37 4.52 4.29 2.56
C ILE A 37 4.99 3.89 1.19
N VAL A 38 4.86 2.62 0.85
CA VAL A 38 5.18 2.16 -0.50
C VAL A 38 3.95 1.55 -1.11
N LEU A 39 3.58 2.05 -2.29
CA LEU A 39 2.43 1.56 -3.03
C LEU A 39 2.91 0.49 -3.99
N LEU A 40 2.37 -0.72 -3.83
CA LEU A 40 2.74 -1.87 -4.64
C LEU A 40 1.71 -2.02 -5.75
N ASP A 41 2.09 -1.62 -6.95
CA ASP A 41 1.15 -1.52 -8.06
C ASP A 41 1.10 -2.83 -8.83
N ASN A 42 -0.07 -3.46 -8.84
CA ASN A 42 -0.33 -4.69 -9.60
C ASN A 42 0.57 -5.87 -9.21
N PHE A 43 0.86 -5.99 -7.93
CA PHE A 43 1.63 -7.13 -7.44
C PHE A 43 0.72 -8.34 -7.31
N PRO A 44 1.12 -9.51 -7.83
CA PRO A 44 0.41 -10.76 -7.53
C PRO A 44 0.48 -11.08 -6.05
N ILE A 45 -0.44 -11.92 -5.59
CA ILE A 45 -0.53 -12.20 -4.15
C ILE A 45 0.76 -12.79 -3.60
N ASP A 46 1.39 -13.70 -4.33
CA ASP A 46 2.64 -14.28 -3.85
C ASP A 46 3.72 -13.22 -3.72
N THR A 47 3.76 -12.29 -4.66
CA THR A 47 4.73 -11.20 -4.62
C THR A 47 4.40 -10.23 -3.48
N LEU A 48 3.11 -10.04 -3.18
CA LEU A 48 2.75 -9.23 -2.02
C LEU A 48 3.28 -9.87 -0.73
N ARG A 49 3.19 -11.18 -0.60
CA ARG A 49 3.75 -11.85 0.56
C ARG A 49 5.25 -11.64 0.67
N ASP A 50 5.94 -11.73 -0.46
CA ASP A 50 7.37 -11.49 -0.50
C ASP A 50 7.68 -10.05 -0.10
N ALA A 51 6.87 -9.11 -0.58
CA ALA A 51 7.07 -7.70 -0.26
C ALA A 51 6.90 -7.45 1.24
N VAL A 52 5.90 -8.06 1.84
CA VAL A 52 5.69 -7.89 3.28
C VAL A 52 6.88 -8.42 4.06
N ARG A 53 7.37 -9.60 3.67
CA ARG A 53 8.53 -10.16 4.35
C ARG A 53 9.76 -9.28 4.17
N ALA A 54 10.00 -8.82 2.96
CA ALA A 54 11.17 -8.01 2.66
C ALA A 54 11.13 -6.70 3.42
N THR A 55 9.95 -6.13 3.59
CA THR A 55 9.82 -4.85 4.27
C THR A 55 10.05 -4.97 5.76
N GLY A 56 9.55 -6.04 6.37
CA GLY A 56 9.80 -6.28 7.79
C GLY A 56 9.36 -5.15 8.70
N GLY A 57 8.29 -4.47 8.35
CA GLY A 57 7.75 -3.39 9.18
C GLY A 57 8.46 -2.06 9.04
N ARG A 58 9.43 -1.94 8.13
CA ARG A 58 10.19 -0.70 7.99
C ARG A 58 9.42 0.42 7.29
N ALA A 59 8.32 0.07 6.62
CA ALA A 59 7.46 1.04 5.95
C ALA A 59 6.07 0.45 5.92
N LYS A 60 5.07 1.29 5.71
CA LYS A 60 3.71 0.82 5.47
C LYS A 60 3.59 0.44 4.00
N LEU A 61 2.80 -0.58 3.73
CA LEU A 61 2.62 -1.07 2.38
C LEU A 61 1.16 -0.96 1.97
N GLU A 62 0.95 -0.43 0.78
CA GLU A 62 -0.37 -0.31 0.21
C GLU A 62 -0.42 -1.13 -1.08
N ALA A 63 -1.39 -2.04 -1.20
CA ALA A 63 -1.56 -2.82 -2.41
C ALA A 63 -2.57 -2.13 -3.30
N SER A 64 -2.23 -1.99 -4.58
CA SER A 64 -3.07 -1.31 -5.55
C SER A 64 -3.31 -2.22 -6.73
N GLY A 65 -4.52 -2.17 -7.27
CA GLY A 65 -4.87 -2.96 -8.44
C GLY A 65 -6.34 -3.20 -8.52
N GLY A 66 -6.76 -3.91 -9.56
CA GLY A 66 -8.15 -4.24 -9.75
C GLY A 66 -8.49 -5.54 -9.08
N PHE A 67 -8.62 -5.51 -7.76
CA PHE A 67 -8.92 -6.73 -7.00
C PHE A 67 -10.40 -7.02 -7.00
N GLU A 68 -10.75 -8.28 -7.17
CA GLU A 68 -12.11 -8.71 -6.98
C GLU A 68 -12.34 -8.97 -5.49
N LEU A 69 -13.60 -9.04 -5.11
CA LEU A 69 -13.94 -9.14 -3.71
C LEU A 69 -13.29 -10.32 -3.02
N ASP A 70 -13.26 -11.48 -3.71
CA ASP A 70 -12.62 -12.66 -3.13
C ASP A 70 -11.13 -12.45 -2.93
N ALA A 71 -10.50 -11.74 -3.85
CA ALA A 71 -9.07 -11.51 -3.78
C ALA A 71 -8.71 -10.54 -2.65
N ILE A 72 -9.63 -9.66 -2.29
CA ILE A 72 -9.34 -8.68 -1.24
C ILE A 72 -9.03 -9.36 0.08
N ARG A 73 -9.76 -10.43 0.41
CA ARG A 73 -9.46 -11.16 1.63
C ARG A 73 -8.06 -11.76 1.58
N ALA A 74 -7.71 -12.38 0.44
CA ALA A 74 -6.39 -12.97 0.31
C ALA A 74 -5.29 -11.90 0.40
N VAL A 75 -5.54 -10.75 -0.19
CA VAL A 75 -4.58 -9.65 -0.10
C VAL A 75 -4.43 -9.19 1.34
N ALA A 76 -5.53 -9.06 2.06
CA ALA A 76 -5.47 -8.64 3.47
C ALA A 76 -4.67 -9.62 4.31
N GLU A 77 -4.75 -10.91 3.99
CA GLU A 77 -4.05 -11.93 4.75
C GLU A 77 -2.55 -11.94 4.50
N THR A 78 -2.07 -11.20 3.51
CA THR A 78 -0.64 -11.12 3.26
C THR A 78 0.10 -10.26 4.28
N GLY A 79 -0.60 -9.44 5.04
CA GLY A 79 0.04 -8.52 5.97
C GLY A 79 0.17 -7.11 5.44
N ILE A 80 -0.44 -6.83 4.31
CA ILE A 80 -0.48 -5.48 3.74
C ILE A 80 -1.23 -4.55 4.70
N ASP A 81 -0.81 -3.30 4.79
CA ASP A 81 -1.42 -2.33 5.68
C ASP A 81 -2.63 -1.64 5.08
N PHE A 82 -2.61 -1.38 3.78
CA PHE A 82 -3.69 -0.67 3.08
C PHE A 82 -3.98 -1.36 1.76
N ILE A 83 -5.19 -1.15 1.26
CA ILE A 83 -5.55 -1.61 -0.06
C ILE A 83 -6.31 -0.51 -0.79
N SER A 84 -5.95 -0.29 -2.06
CA SER A 84 -6.64 0.68 -2.92
C SER A 84 -7.45 -0.08 -3.96
N VAL A 85 -8.74 0.18 -4.01
CA VAL A 85 -9.62 -0.45 -4.97
C VAL A 85 -10.36 0.66 -5.71
N GLY A 86 -10.02 0.84 -6.98
CA GLY A 86 -10.55 1.96 -7.70
C GLY A 86 -10.05 3.25 -7.09
N ALA A 87 -10.95 4.12 -6.70
CA ALA A 87 -10.59 5.40 -6.10
C ALA A 87 -10.58 5.36 -4.58
N LEU A 88 -10.63 4.16 -4.00
CA LEU A 88 -10.80 4.02 -2.56
C LEU A 88 -9.63 3.31 -1.95
N THR A 89 -9.13 3.83 -0.84
CA THR A 89 -8.09 3.18 -0.05
C THR A 89 -8.64 2.88 1.33
N LYS A 90 -8.37 1.68 1.83
CA LYS A 90 -8.87 1.26 3.13
C LYS A 90 -7.75 0.66 3.95
N HIS A 91 -7.69 1.05 5.21
CA HIS A 91 -6.70 0.52 6.14
C HIS A 91 -7.11 -0.88 6.56
N LEU A 92 -6.23 -1.85 6.37
CA LEU A 92 -6.58 -3.26 6.52
C LEU A 92 -6.40 -3.79 7.93
N THR A 93 -5.65 -3.11 8.79
CA THR A 93 -5.46 -3.60 10.14
C THR A 93 -6.74 -3.56 10.95
N ALA A 94 -7.69 -2.72 10.55
CA ALA A 94 -9.00 -2.66 11.20
C ALA A 94 -10.06 -3.17 10.24
N ILE A 95 -9.76 -4.20 9.52
CA ILE A 95 -10.57 -4.58 8.41
C ILE A 95 -11.93 -5.06 8.81
N ASP A 96 -12.89 -4.68 8.01
CA ASP A 96 -14.24 -5.15 8.11
C ASP A 96 -14.67 -5.56 6.73
N PHE A 97 -14.69 -6.85 6.48
CA PHE A 97 -15.00 -7.34 5.16
C PHE A 97 -16.47 -7.20 4.80
N SER A 98 -17.27 -6.67 5.69
CA SER A 98 -18.66 -6.36 5.33
C SER A 98 -18.79 -5.07 4.55
N MET A 99 -17.70 -4.37 4.34
CA MET A 99 -17.67 -3.14 3.59
C MET A 99 -18.21 -3.35 2.17
N ARG A 100 -18.90 -2.36 1.65
CA ARG A 100 -19.56 -2.49 0.36
C ARG A 100 -18.87 -1.66 -0.68
N PHE A 101 -18.13 -2.31 -1.54
CA PHE A 101 -17.38 -1.59 -2.52
C PHE A 101 -18.20 -1.02 -3.66
N GLY A 102 -19.39 -1.53 -3.87
CA GLY A 102 -20.24 -1.03 -4.93
C GLY A 102 -21.08 0.15 -4.55
N SER A 103 -21.11 0.54 -3.29
CA SER A 103 -21.95 1.64 -2.88
C SER A 103 -21.20 2.93 -3.09
N ARG A 104 -21.90 4.06 -2.93
CA ARG A 104 -21.25 5.28 -3.08
C ARG A 104 -20.28 5.48 -2.00
N GLY A 105 -19.40 6.39 -2.17
CA GLY A 105 -18.32 6.55 -1.27
C GLY A 105 -18.71 6.91 0.13
N ASP A 106 -19.95 7.28 0.35
CA ASP A 106 -20.32 7.74 1.66
C ASP A 106 -20.13 6.67 2.72
N SER A 107 -20.42 5.41 2.41
CA SER A 107 -20.26 4.39 3.41
C SER A 107 -18.78 4.08 3.67
N LEU A 108 -17.91 4.58 2.84
CA LEU A 108 -16.52 4.23 2.92
C LEU A 108 -15.68 5.32 3.48
N GLU A 109 -16.18 6.52 3.42
CA GLU A 109 -15.43 7.60 3.92
C GLU A 109 -15.40 7.67 5.37
N SER A 110 -16.28 6.94 6.00
CA SER A 110 -16.34 7.01 7.44
C SER A 110 -15.08 6.48 8.05
N GLU A 111 -14.24 6.02 7.33
CA GLU A 111 -13.11 5.56 7.92
C GLU A 111 -12.19 6.39 8.27
#